data_9f1f740f82733545da4e4f2d5a56d5c8
#
_entry.id   9f1f740f82733545da4e4f2d5a56d5c8
#
_cell.length_a   1.000
_cell.length_b   1.000
_cell.length_c   1.000
_cell.angle_alpha   90.00
_cell.angle_beta   90.00
_cell.angle_gamma   90.00
#
_symmetry.space_group_name_H-M   'P 1'
#
loop_
_entity.id
_entity.type
_entity.pdbx_description
1 polymer ?
#
loop_
_entity_poly.entity_id
_entity_poly.type
_entity_poly.pdbx_seq_one_letter_code
_entity_poly.pdbx_strand_id
1 'polypeptide(L)'
;MRFPDPVKAKEFFEQKMTFTTGPVELKRMLKDENINVVDVRASEDYAKGHVPGAANLPKEKWDSPEGLKKDKINVLYCYNQQCHLAANAALEFAARGFPVMEMEGGFEVWKENELDVEK
;
A
#
# COMPACT_ATOMS: atom_id res chain seq x y z
N MET A 1 -14.58 10.29 30.68
CA MET A 1 -13.83 10.26 29.40
C MET A 1 -12.33 10.27 29.68
N ARG A 2 -11.60 9.44 28.95
CA ARG A 2 -10.14 9.40 29.08
C ARG A 2 -9.53 10.22 27.95
N PHE A 3 -8.68 11.16 28.28
CA PHE A 3 -8.01 11.98 27.28
C PHE A 3 -6.82 11.21 26.69
N PRO A 4 -6.60 11.28 25.37
CA PRO A 4 -5.43 10.66 24.75
C PRO A 4 -4.13 11.29 25.27
N ASP A 5 -3.13 10.44 25.56
CA ASP A 5 -1.82 10.89 25.97
C ASP A 5 -1.12 11.55 24.78
N PRO A 6 -0.78 12.84 24.85
CA PRO A 6 -0.13 13.53 23.70
C PRO A 6 1.19 12.90 23.26
N VAL A 7 1.98 12.36 24.20
CA VAL A 7 3.25 11.73 23.85
C VAL A 7 3.02 10.49 22.99
N LYS A 8 2.10 9.65 23.39
CA LYS A 8 1.76 8.43 22.63
C LYS A 8 1.09 8.76 21.31
N ALA A 9 0.26 9.80 21.30
CA ALA A 9 -0.39 10.24 20.08
C ALA A 9 0.65 10.72 19.06
N LYS A 10 1.65 11.47 19.51
CA LYS A 10 2.73 11.94 18.65
C LYS A 10 3.47 10.77 18.00
N GLU A 11 3.83 9.77 18.78
CA GLU A 11 4.50 8.57 18.28
C GLU A 11 3.67 7.86 17.24
N PHE A 12 2.37 7.68 17.53
CA PHE A 12 1.46 7.02 16.60
C PHE A 12 1.39 7.75 15.25
N PHE A 13 1.23 9.07 15.29
CA PHE A 13 1.09 9.83 14.05
C PHE A 13 2.40 9.95 13.29
N GLU A 14 3.54 9.97 13.97
CA GLU A 14 4.82 9.88 13.29
C GLU A 14 4.94 8.57 12.53
N GLN A 15 4.53 7.47 13.16
CA GLN A 15 4.53 6.15 12.50
C GLN A 15 3.53 6.12 11.34
N LYS A 16 2.34 6.68 11.54
CA LYS A 16 1.33 6.74 10.49
C LYS A 16 1.86 7.48 9.26
N MET A 17 2.52 8.62 9.46
CA MET A 17 3.08 9.39 8.35
C MET A 17 4.24 8.67 7.67
N THR A 18 4.97 7.84 8.41
CA THR A 18 6.10 7.09 7.87
C THR A 18 5.65 5.88 7.04
N PHE A 19 4.58 5.20 7.47
CA PHE A 19 4.20 3.90 6.90
C PHE A 19 2.93 3.94 6.05
N THR A 20 2.33 5.11 5.87
CA THR A 20 1.13 5.24 5.03
C THR A 20 1.26 6.40 4.06
N THR A 21 0.47 6.33 3.00
CA THR A 21 0.35 7.42 2.02
C THR A 21 -1.08 7.47 1.51
N GLY A 22 -1.47 8.57 0.89
CA GLY A 22 -2.77 8.68 0.23
C GLY A 22 -2.62 8.52 -1.28
N PRO A 23 -3.75 8.46 -2.02
CA PRO A 23 -3.70 8.25 -3.48
C PRO A 23 -3.05 9.41 -4.23
N VAL A 24 -3.34 10.65 -3.86
CA VAL A 24 -2.74 11.81 -4.54
C VAL A 24 -1.24 11.89 -4.27
N GLU A 25 -0.84 11.58 -3.04
CA GLU A 25 0.58 11.53 -2.68
C GLU A 25 1.28 10.42 -3.45
N LEU A 26 0.68 9.23 -3.52
CA LEU A 26 1.27 8.12 -4.26
C LEU A 26 1.42 8.46 -5.75
N LYS A 27 0.44 9.14 -6.33
CA LYS A 27 0.52 9.59 -7.72
C LYS A 27 1.81 10.38 -7.97
N ARG A 28 2.16 11.27 -7.05
CA ARG A 28 3.40 12.04 -7.14
C ARG A 28 4.63 11.17 -6.95
N MET A 29 4.54 10.16 -6.08
CA MET A 29 5.65 9.25 -5.78
C MET A 29 5.96 8.30 -6.93
N LEU A 30 5.02 8.08 -7.87
CA LEU A 30 5.24 7.14 -8.98
C LEU A 30 6.42 7.52 -9.88
N LYS A 31 6.86 8.77 -9.83
CA LYS A 31 8.00 9.25 -10.62
C LYS A 31 9.33 8.84 -9.98
N ASP A 32 9.32 8.46 -8.71
CA ASP A 32 10.52 8.07 -7.98
C ASP A 32 10.83 6.60 -8.25
N GLU A 33 12.02 6.33 -8.77
CA GLU A 33 12.45 4.97 -9.08
C GLU A 33 12.60 4.08 -7.84
N ASN A 34 12.64 4.69 -6.64
CA ASN A 34 12.72 3.93 -5.39
C ASN A 34 11.35 3.44 -4.90
N ILE A 35 10.28 3.77 -5.62
CA ILE A 35 8.93 3.34 -5.26
C ILE A 35 8.51 2.16 -6.12
N ASN A 36 8.05 1.11 -5.46
CA ASN A 36 7.52 -0.10 -6.11
C ASN A 36 6.09 -0.31 -5.61
N VAL A 37 5.10 -0.14 -6.48
CA VAL A 37 3.70 -0.29 -6.09
C VAL A 37 3.27 -1.73 -6.25
N VAL A 38 2.59 -2.25 -5.24
CA VAL A 38 2.17 -3.66 -5.21
C VAL A 38 0.68 -3.74 -4.90
N ASP A 39 -0.07 -4.33 -5.84
CA ASP A 39 -1.51 -4.55 -5.71
C ASP A 39 -1.71 -5.95 -5.14
N VAL A 40 -2.26 -6.04 -3.92
CA VAL A 40 -2.47 -7.35 -3.27
C VAL A 40 -3.87 -7.90 -3.47
N ARG A 41 -4.67 -7.28 -4.35
CA ARG A 41 -6.00 -7.77 -4.69
C ARG A 41 -5.91 -9.05 -5.52
N ALA A 42 -7.06 -9.71 -5.70
CA ALA A 42 -7.15 -10.87 -6.56
C ALA A 42 -6.71 -10.51 -7.99
N SER A 43 -6.13 -11.48 -8.69
CA SER A 43 -5.61 -11.27 -10.06
C SER A 43 -6.70 -10.81 -11.04
N GLU A 44 -7.92 -11.29 -10.89
CA GLU A 44 -9.05 -10.89 -11.74
C GLU A 44 -9.36 -9.41 -11.60
N ASP A 45 -9.30 -8.89 -10.38
CA ASP A 45 -9.58 -7.48 -10.12
C ASP A 45 -8.44 -6.58 -10.59
N TYR A 46 -7.21 -7.03 -10.40
CA TYR A 46 -6.04 -6.34 -10.93
C TYR A 46 -6.14 -6.19 -12.45
N ALA A 47 -6.53 -7.26 -13.12
CA ALA A 47 -6.63 -7.24 -14.59
C ALA A 47 -7.68 -6.27 -15.11
N LYS A 48 -8.71 -5.98 -14.32
CA LYS A 48 -9.76 -5.02 -14.68
C LYS A 48 -9.33 -3.57 -14.54
N GLY A 49 -8.26 -3.33 -13.80
CA GLY A 49 -7.72 -2.00 -13.61
C GLY A 49 -6.90 -1.92 -12.34
N HIS A 50 -5.77 -1.24 -12.43
CA HIS A 50 -4.85 -1.10 -11.29
C HIS A 50 -4.06 0.21 -11.41
N VAL A 51 -3.37 0.57 -10.34
CA VAL A 51 -2.47 1.73 -10.34
C VAL A 51 -1.38 1.49 -11.40
N PRO A 52 -1.11 2.47 -12.26
CA PRO A 52 -0.12 2.28 -13.33
C PRO A 52 1.24 1.81 -12.79
N GLY A 53 1.76 0.75 -13.39
CA GLY A 53 3.04 0.16 -13.02
C GLY A 53 3.00 -0.77 -11.82
N ALA A 54 1.85 -0.95 -11.19
CA ALA A 54 1.76 -1.84 -10.03
C ALA A 54 1.96 -3.30 -10.40
N ALA A 55 2.71 -4.02 -9.58
CA ALA A 55 2.82 -5.48 -9.67
C ALA A 55 1.64 -6.09 -8.93
N ASN A 56 1.17 -7.24 -9.35
CA ASN A 56 0.10 -7.96 -8.66
C ASN A 56 0.67 -9.06 -7.78
N LEU A 57 0.30 -9.05 -6.50
CA LEU A 57 0.77 -10.06 -5.55
C LEU A 57 -0.40 -10.51 -4.67
N PRO A 58 -1.31 -11.33 -5.23
CA PRO A 58 -2.44 -11.84 -4.45
C PRO A 58 -1.97 -12.78 -3.34
N LYS A 59 -2.83 -12.97 -2.34
CA LYS A 59 -2.47 -13.68 -1.11
C LYS A 59 -1.87 -15.06 -1.34
N GLU A 60 -2.35 -15.81 -2.32
CA GLU A 60 -1.86 -17.16 -2.61
C GLU A 60 -0.41 -17.18 -3.11
N LYS A 61 0.14 -16.02 -3.44
CA LYS A 61 1.54 -15.91 -3.91
C LYS A 61 2.48 -15.31 -2.89
N TRP A 62 2.00 -15.02 -1.67
CA TRP A 62 2.84 -14.36 -0.67
C TRP A 62 4.01 -15.22 -0.18
N ASP A 63 3.92 -16.55 -0.27
CA ASP A 63 5.02 -17.43 0.14
C ASP A 63 6.26 -17.25 -0.73
N SER A 64 6.07 -16.91 -2.01
CA SER A 64 7.16 -16.63 -2.94
C SER A 64 6.86 -15.27 -3.58
N PRO A 65 7.12 -14.16 -2.86
CA PRO A 65 6.63 -12.85 -3.27
C PRO A 65 7.43 -12.20 -4.39
N GLU A 66 7.23 -12.68 -5.60
CA GLU A 66 7.81 -12.05 -6.78
C GLU A 66 7.19 -10.68 -6.99
N GLY A 67 8.00 -9.70 -7.31
CA GLY A 67 7.53 -8.33 -7.49
C GLY A 67 7.82 -7.43 -6.29
N LEU A 68 8.13 -8.00 -5.12
CA LEU A 68 8.63 -7.21 -4.00
C LEU A 68 10.12 -6.91 -4.18
N LYS A 69 10.55 -5.76 -3.68
CA LYS A 69 11.93 -5.31 -3.81
C LYS A 69 12.50 -4.98 -2.44
N LYS A 70 13.68 -5.49 -2.13
CA LYS A 70 14.36 -5.19 -0.86
C LYS A 70 15.07 -3.85 -0.87
N ASP A 71 15.34 -3.32 -2.05
CA ASP A 71 16.03 -2.05 -2.24
C ASP A 71 15.10 -0.89 -2.62
N LYS A 72 13.80 -1.09 -2.48
CA LYS A 72 12.80 -0.07 -2.79
C LYS A 72 11.74 -0.03 -1.71
N ILE A 73 10.96 1.04 -1.69
CA ILE A 73 9.80 1.14 -0.80
C ILE A 73 8.62 0.49 -1.52
N ASN A 74 8.13 -0.61 -0.98
CA ASN A 74 6.99 -1.32 -1.54
C ASN A 74 5.71 -0.71 -0.98
N VAL A 75 4.94 -0.02 -1.81
CA VAL A 75 3.69 0.60 -1.42
C VAL A 75 2.56 -0.35 -1.78
N LEU A 76 1.88 -0.87 -0.76
CA LEU A 76 0.86 -1.89 -0.92
C LEU A 76 -0.53 -1.28 -0.88
N TYR A 77 -1.45 -1.82 -1.68
CA TYR A 77 -2.85 -1.42 -1.59
C TYR A 77 -3.77 -2.58 -1.89
N CYS A 78 -5.01 -2.48 -1.41
CA CYS A 78 -6.06 -3.45 -1.69
C CYS A 78 -7.32 -2.74 -2.18
N TYR A 79 -8.51 -3.16 -1.74
CA TYR A 79 -9.76 -2.69 -2.33
C TYR A 79 -10.23 -1.33 -1.81
N ASN A 80 -10.26 -1.17 -0.48
CA ASN A 80 -10.81 0.03 0.16
C ASN A 80 -10.26 0.17 1.59
N GLN A 81 -10.71 1.22 2.29
CA GLN A 81 -10.20 1.52 3.63
C GLN A 81 -10.55 0.45 4.67
N GLN A 82 -11.67 -0.23 4.53
CA GLN A 82 -12.08 -1.27 5.47
C GLN A 82 -11.37 -2.60 5.21
N CYS A 83 -10.75 -2.77 4.05
CA CYS A 83 -10.03 -3.98 3.72
C CYS A 83 -8.69 -4.03 4.46
N HIS A 84 -8.45 -5.06 5.24
CA HIS A 84 -7.19 -5.22 5.97
C HIS A 84 -6.15 -6.05 5.23
N LEU A 85 -6.43 -6.42 3.99
CA LEU A 85 -5.53 -7.29 3.22
C LEU A 85 -4.16 -6.64 3.00
N ALA A 86 -4.13 -5.35 2.65
CA ALA A 86 -2.86 -4.66 2.44
C ALA A 86 -2.08 -4.50 3.75
N ALA A 87 -2.78 -4.23 4.87
CA ALA A 87 -2.14 -4.14 6.18
C ALA A 87 -1.56 -5.49 6.60
N ASN A 88 -2.29 -6.57 6.37
CA ASN A 88 -1.80 -7.92 6.66
C ASN A 88 -0.59 -8.27 5.81
N ALA A 89 -0.62 -7.90 4.52
CA ALA A 89 0.51 -8.11 3.62
C ALA A 89 1.73 -7.30 4.09
N ALA A 90 1.52 -6.04 4.46
CA ALA A 90 2.60 -5.18 4.95
C ALA A 90 3.25 -5.78 6.19
N LEU A 91 2.44 -6.28 7.12
CA LEU A 91 2.95 -6.92 8.34
C LEU A 91 3.82 -8.14 7.99
N GLU A 92 3.34 -9.00 7.11
CA GLU A 92 4.07 -10.20 6.72
C GLU A 92 5.37 -9.88 5.99
N PHE A 93 5.32 -8.93 5.06
CA PHE A 93 6.51 -8.59 4.26
C PHE A 93 7.53 -7.80 5.07
N ALA A 94 7.08 -6.91 5.97
CA ALA A 94 7.98 -6.23 6.89
C ALA A 94 8.72 -7.23 7.78
N ALA A 95 8.02 -8.26 8.25
CA ALA A 95 8.63 -9.32 9.06
C ALA A 95 9.72 -10.08 8.30
N ARG A 96 9.67 -10.06 6.97
CA ARG A 96 10.67 -10.69 6.11
C ARG A 96 11.76 -9.71 5.66
N GLY A 97 11.73 -8.48 6.13
CA GLY A 97 12.76 -7.48 5.85
C GLY A 97 12.52 -6.60 4.64
N PHE A 98 11.31 -6.57 4.09
CA PHE A 98 10.99 -5.68 2.98
C PHE A 98 10.53 -4.32 3.49
N PRO A 99 11.05 -3.20 2.95
CA PRO A 99 10.50 -1.88 3.27
C PRO A 99 9.08 -1.76 2.72
N VAL A 100 8.13 -1.37 3.56
CA VAL A 100 6.72 -1.32 3.17
C VAL A 100 6.04 -0.03 3.61
N MET A 101 5.05 0.38 2.82
CA MET A 101 4.08 1.42 3.15
C MET A 101 2.72 0.93 2.66
N GLU A 102 1.66 1.49 3.20
CA GLU A 102 0.30 1.20 2.73
C GLU A 102 -0.32 2.46 2.13
N MET A 103 -0.93 2.33 0.95
CA MET A 103 -1.78 3.40 0.43
C MET A 103 -3.16 3.24 1.07
N GLU A 104 -3.54 4.21 1.89
CA GLU A 104 -4.84 4.22 2.54
C GLU A 104 -5.96 4.45 1.53
N GLY A 105 -7.11 3.85 1.79
CA GLY A 105 -8.28 3.97 0.94
C GLY A 105 -8.35 2.95 -0.19
N GLY A 106 -7.25 2.31 -0.53
CA GLY A 106 -7.20 1.28 -1.56
C GLY A 106 -7.53 1.79 -2.96
N PHE A 107 -7.80 0.87 -3.86
CA PHE A 107 -8.08 1.21 -5.24
C PHE A 107 -9.36 2.04 -5.41
N GLU A 108 -10.33 1.87 -4.50
CA GLU A 108 -11.57 2.66 -4.52
C GLU A 108 -11.28 4.15 -4.47
N VAL A 109 -10.42 4.57 -3.52
CA VAL A 109 -10.08 6.00 -3.38
C VAL A 109 -9.22 6.49 -4.53
N TRP A 110 -8.35 5.62 -5.06
CA TRP A 110 -7.59 5.95 -6.26
C TRP A 110 -8.51 6.35 -7.40
N LYS A 111 -9.55 5.55 -7.65
CA LYS A 111 -10.52 5.84 -8.71
C LYS A 111 -11.38 7.06 -8.39
N GLU A 112 -11.77 7.25 -7.13
CA GLU A 112 -12.57 8.41 -6.72
C GLU A 112 -11.84 9.72 -6.98
N ASN A 113 -10.51 9.70 -6.94
CA ASN A 113 -9.69 10.87 -7.25
C ASN A 113 -9.42 11.02 -8.75
N GLU A 114 -10.08 10.22 -9.58
CA GLU A 114 -9.98 10.28 -11.04
C GLU A 114 -8.54 10.15 -11.54
N LEU A 115 -7.73 9.34 -10.85
CA LEU A 115 -6.35 9.10 -11.25
C LEU A 115 -6.29 8.02 -12.34
N ASP A 116 -5.20 8.04 -13.12
CA ASP A 116 -5.04 7.10 -14.24
C ASP A 116 -5.06 5.65 -13.77
N VAL A 117 -5.67 4.81 -14.59
CA VAL A 117 -5.79 3.38 -14.34
C VAL A 117 -5.20 2.63 -15.53
N GLU A 118 -4.42 1.60 -15.23
CA GLU A 118 -3.81 0.72 -16.24
C GLU A 118 -4.52 -0.63 -16.22
N LYS A 119 -4.60 -1.27 -17.37
CA LYS A 119 -5.22 -2.61 -17.47
C LYS A 119 -4.24 -3.64 -18.00
#